data_4c5754af336c647c164c413d4ae50680
#
_entry.id   4c5754af336c647c164c413d4ae50680
#
_cell.length_a   1.000
_cell.length_b   1.000
_cell.length_c   1.000
_cell.angle_alpha   90.00
_cell.angle_beta   90.00
_cell.angle_gamma   90.00
#
_symmetry.space_group_name_H-M   'P 1'
#
loop_
_entity.id
_entity.type
_entity.pdbx_description
1 polymer ?
#
loop_
_entity_poly.entity_id
_entity_poly.type
_entity_poly.pdbx_seq_one_letter_code
_entity_poly.pdbx_strand_id
1 'polypeptide(L)'
;MGLNKIYLGFKKFGFYPNYYVAVNDLVIEQSAAEINALNCVKFISQRNAHWVPESALTYHINTQSPPHRFCTDIAAGVHEGWTVTYAALQIAYYLGFTQVVIVGMDHRYTYQGQPNETHLLKGEDPNHFAPGYFGGQRWDNPDLAHSEESYQLARKVFEADGRRIIDATLGGACPVFEKQDYTQVFQNDL
;
A
#
# COMPACT_ATOMS: atom_id res chain seq x y z
N MET A 1 -9.82 0.34 -0.43
CA MET A 1 -8.69 -0.54 -0.83
C MET A 1 -7.86 -0.84 0.40
N GLY A 2 -7.48 -2.10 0.61
CA GLY A 2 -6.62 -2.53 1.73
C GLY A 2 -5.23 -2.91 1.24
N LEU A 3 -4.19 -2.67 2.04
CA LEU A 3 -2.79 -2.89 1.66
C LEU A 3 -2.10 -3.85 2.62
N ASN A 4 -1.19 -4.67 2.11
CA ASN A 4 -0.34 -5.56 2.90
C ASN A 4 -1.14 -6.36 3.96
N LYS A 5 -0.76 -6.28 5.24
CA LYS A 5 -1.40 -7.05 6.32
C LYS A 5 -2.62 -6.37 6.95
N ILE A 6 -3.38 -5.58 6.19
CA ILE A 6 -4.61 -4.92 6.67
C ILE A 6 -5.61 -5.90 7.31
N TYR A 7 -5.62 -7.16 6.90
CA TYR A 7 -6.49 -8.20 7.44
C TYR A 7 -6.32 -8.42 8.95
N LEU A 8 -5.16 -8.09 9.53
CA LEU A 8 -4.92 -8.13 10.97
C LEU A 8 -5.84 -7.18 11.74
N GLY A 9 -6.35 -6.15 11.08
CA GLY A 9 -7.24 -5.15 11.66
C GLY A 9 -8.73 -5.42 11.46
N PHE A 10 -9.13 -6.36 10.62
CA PHE A 10 -10.55 -6.52 10.22
C PHE A 10 -11.53 -6.61 11.37
N LYS A 11 -11.21 -7.44 12.38
CA LYS A 11 -12.08 -7.58 13.57
C LYS A 11 -12.17 -6.30 14.39
N LYS A 12 -11.06 -5.54 14.46
CA LYS A 12 -10.97 -4.28 15.22
C LYS A 12 -11.63 -3.13 14.49
N PHE A 13 -11.46 -3.07 13.18
CA PHE A 13 -11.95 -1.98 12.35
C PHE A 13 -13.42 -2.17 11.94
N GLY A 14 -13.91 -3.39 11.93
CA GLY A 14 -15.29 -3.70 11.55
C GLY A 14 -15.58 -3.54 10.05
N PHE A 15 -14.55 -3.51 9.18
CA PHE A 15 -14.73 -3.43 7.75
C PHE A 15 -13.83 -4.40 6.99
N TYR A 16 -14.23 -4.71 5.74
CA TYR A 16 -13.49 -5.54 4.81
C TYR A 16 -13.30 -4.76 3.50
N PRO A 17 -12.10 -4.72 2.92
CA PRO A 17 -11.86 -3.98 1.69
C PRO A 17 -12.47 -4.69 0.48
N ASN A 18 -12.96 -3.91 -0.51
CA ASN A 18 -13.40 -4.43 -1.80
C ASN A 18 -12.19 -4.78 -2.70
N TYR A 19 -11.09 -4.08 -2.53
CA TYR A 19 -9.84 -4.26 -3.27
C TYR A 19 -8.67 -4.45 -2.30
N TYR A 20 -7.78 -5.34 -2.63
CA TYR A 20 -6.57 -5.61 -1.87
C TYR A 20 -5.34 -5.52 -2.77
N VAL A 21 -4.24 -4.95 -2.27
CA VAL A 21 -2.98 -4.84 -3.01
C VAL A 21 -1.81 -5.30 -2.16
N ALA A 22 -0.97 -6.16 -2.72
CA ALA A 22 0.32 -6.52 -2.16
C ALA A 22 1.34 -6.74 -3.28
N VAL A 23 2.50 -6.11 -3.18
CA VAL A 23 3.59 -6.20 -4.16
C VAL A 23 4.92 -6.60 -3.53
N ASN A 24 5.08 -6.44 -2.23
CA ASN A 24 6.30 -6.84 -1.51
C ASN A 24 6.38 -8.35 -1.34
N ASP A 25 7.51 -8.94 -1.74
CA ASP A 25 7.72 -10.38 -1.76
C ASP A 25 7.64 -11.01 -0.37
N LEU A 26 8.25 -10.38 0.65
CA LEU A 26 8.22 -10.89 2.01
C LEU A 26 6.81 -10.88 2.61
N VAL A 27 6.02 -9.83 2.32
CA VAL A 27 4.63 -9.75 2.77
C VAL A 27 3.81 -10.87 2.15
N ILE A 28 3.96 -11.09 0.85
CA ILE A 28 3.17 -12.11 0.12
C ILE A 28 3.59 -13.52 0.57
N GLU A 29 4.88 -13.82 0.61
CA GLU A 29 5.42 -15.10 1.09
C GLU A 29 4.92 -15.43 2.49
N GLN A 30 5.07 -14.47 3.42
CA GLN A 30 4.79 -14.69 4.84
C GLN A 30 3.30 -14.64 5.19
N SER A 31 2.45 -14.24 4.25
CA SER A 31 1.00 -14.06 4.47
C SER A 31 0.15 -14.74 3.39
N ALA A 32 0.72 -15.69 2.67
CA ALA A 32 0.05 -16.32 1.53
C ALA A 32 -1.29 -16.96 1.91
N ALA A 33 -1.38 -17.60 3.07
CA ALA A 33 -2.60 -18.25 3.54
C ALA A 33 -3.72 -17.22 3.78
N GLU A 34 -3.41 -16.16 4.49
CA GLU A 34 -4.35 -15.06 4.78
C GLU A 34 -4.79 -14.34 3.52
N ILE A 35 -3.85 -14.03 2.62
CA ILE A 35 -4.15 -13.37 1.33
C ILE A 35 -5.07 -14.25 0.48
N ASN A 36 -4.80 -15.54 0.40
CA ASN A 36 -5.65 -16.49 -0.35
C ASN A 36 -7.08 -16.56 0.23
N ALA A 37 -7.22 -16.43 1.55
CA ALA A 37 -8.52 -16.46 2.23
C ALA A 37 -9.35 -15.17 2.08
N LEU A 38 -8.76 -14.08 1.54
CA LEU A 38 -9.49 -12.82 1.35
C LEU A 38 -10.57 -12.96 0.27
N ASN A 39 -11.81 -12.61 0.61
CA ASN A 39 -12.94 -12.57 -0.31
C ASN A 39 -13.12 -11.16 -0.90
N CYS A 40 -12.14 -10.69 -1.66
CA CYS A 40 -12.17 -9.41 -2.36
C CYS A 40 -11.29 -9.48 -3.61
N VAL A 41 -11.41 -8.49 -4.48
CA VAL A 41 -10.53 -8.37 -5.65
C VAL A 41 -9.10 -8.10 -5.18
N LYS A 42 -8.16 -8.92 -5.62
CA LYS A 42 -6.74 -8.86 -5.24
C LYS A 42 -5.87 -8.49 -6.43
N PHE A 43 -4.98 -7.52 -6.24
CA PHE A 43 -3.90 -7.18 -7.15
C PHE A 43 -2.57 -7.60 -6.51
N ILE A 44 -1.95 -8.60 -7.09
CA ILE A 44 -0.75 -9.25 -6.56
C ILE A 44 0.38 -9.14 -7.58
N SER A 45 1.60 -8.90 -7.13
CA SER A 45 2.77 -8.95 -8.00
C SER A 45 2.87 -10.31 -8.71
N GLN A 46 2.98 -10.29 -10.05
CA GLN A 46 3.03 -11.50 -10.88
C GLN A 46 4.17 -12.45 -10.49
N ARG A 47 5.31 -11.95 -10.04
CA ARG A 47 6.43 -12.76 -9.57
C ARG A 47 6.08 -13.65 -8.36
N ASN A 48 5.00 -13.30 -7.66
CA ASN A 48 4.50 -14.01 -6.49
C ASN A 48 3.28 -14.91 -6.77
N ALA A 49 2.96 -15.18 -8.05
CA ALA A 49 1.83 -16.01 -8.46
C ALA A 49 1.88 -17.44 -7.88
N HIS A 50 3.07 -17.94 -7.58
CA HIS A 50 3.24 -19.25 -6.93
C HIS A 50 2.78 -19.30 -5.46
N TRP A 51 2.77 -18.16 -4.75
CA TRP A 51 2.23 -18.04 -3.39
C TRP A 51 0.73 -17.76 -3.37
N VAL A 52 0.26 -16.94 -4.30
CA VAL A 52 -1.15 -16.54 -4.42
C VAL A 52 -1.59 -16.86 -5.85
N PRO A 53 -2.11 -18.07 -6.10
CA PRO A 53 -2.52 -18.51 -7.44
C PRO A 53 -3.65 -17.66 -8.03
N GLU A 54 -3.78 -17.72 -9.34
CA GLU A 54 -4.88 -17.09 -10.08
C GLU A 54 -6.24 -17.60 -9.61
N SER A 55 -7.19 -16.71 -9.53
CA SER A 55 -8.60 -17.01 -9.21
C SER A 55 -9.51 -15.98 -9.84
N ALA A 56 -10.82 -16.19 -9.76
CA ALA A 56 -11.80 -15.20 -10.23
C ALA A 56 -11.66 -13.81 -9.57
N LEU A 57 -11.01 -13.72 -8.42
CA LEU A 57 -10.80 -12.48 -7.66
C LEU A 57 -9.31 -12.10 -7.55
N THR A 58 -8.39 -12.82 -8.23
CA THR A 58 -6.96 -12.53 -8.14
C THR A 58 -6.41 -12.14 -9.51
N TYR A 59 -5.89 -10.93 -9.59
CA TYR A 59 -5.24 -10.38 -10.77
C TYR A 59 -3.74 -10.23 -10.50
N HIS A 60 -2.93 -10.87 -11.33
CA HIS A 60 -1.48 -10.71 -11.27
C HIS A 60 -1.08 -9.50 -12.12
N ILE A 61 -0.36 -8.58 -11.50
CA ILE A 61 0.16 -7.38 -12.16
C ILE A 61 1.67 -7.48 -12.32
N ASN A 62 2.16 -7.10 -13.49
CA ASN A 62 3.59 -6.99 -13.72
C ASN A 62 4.13 -5.79 -12.97
N THR A 63 4.89 -6.03 -11.90
CA THR A 63 5.50 -4.97 -11.11
C THR A 63 6.93 -4.71 -11.57
N GLN A 64 7.29 -3.44 -11.64
CA GLN A 64 8.57 -2.96 -12.15
C GLN A 64 9.31 -2.18 -11.07
N SER A 65 10.62 -2.39 -11.03
CA SER A 65 11.55 -1.59 -10.21
C SER A 65 11.88 -0.26 -10.90
N PRO A 66 12.64 0.64 -10.27
CA PRO A 66 13.05 1.93 -10.87
C PRO A 66 13.55 1.82 -12.31
N PRO A 67 13.43 2.89 -13.11
CA PRO A 67 13.22 4.27 -12.71
C PRO A 67 11.76 4.60 -12.38
N HIS A 68 11.55 5.64 -11.53
CA HIS A 68 10.24 6.11 -11.14
C HIS A 68 9.38 6.48 -12.35
N ARG A 69 8.27 5.79 -12.50
CA ARG A 69 7.24 6.12 -13.48
C ARG A 69 5.88 5.90 -12.82
N PHE A 70 4.90 6.62 -13.29
CA PHE A 70 3.52 6.38 -12.93
C PHE A 70 2.80 5.75 -14.14
N CYS A 71 2.36 4.52 -14.00
CA CYS A 71 1.59 3.83 -15.04
C CYS A 71 0.10 4.16 -14.87
N THR A 72 -0.48 4.74 -15.90
CA THR A 72 -1.93 5.02 -15.96
C THR A 72 -2.73 3.82 -16.48
N ASP A 73 -2.05 2.86 -17.11
CA ASP A 73 -2.61 1.58 -17.57
C ASP A 73 -1.87 0.42 -16.89
N ILE A 74 -2.51 -0.22 -15.92
CA ILE A 74 -1.92 -1.32 -15.15
C ILE A 74 -1.69 -2.59 -15.99
N ALA A 75 -2.29 -2.72 -17.17
CA ALA A 75 -2.01 -3.81 -18.10
C ALA A 75 -0.58 -3.72 -18.67
N ALA A 76 -0.02 -2.50 -18.77
CA ALA A 76 1.36 -2.28 -19.14
C ALA A 76 2.34 -2.53 -17.97
N GLY A 77 1.85 -2.63 -16.77
CA GLY A 77 2.59 -2.84 -15.53
C GLY A 77 2.36 -1.75 -14.50
N VAL A 78 2.94 -1.94 -13.33
CA VAL A 78 2.88 -1.01 -12.18
C VAL A 78 4.28 -0.82 -11.62
N HIS A 79 4.68 0.42 -11.35
CA HIS A 79 5.94 0.68 -10.65
C HIS A 79 5.74 0.60 -9.14
N GLU A 80 6.66 -0.07 -8.44
CA GLU A 80 6.53 -0.29 -6.99
C GLU A 80 6.80 0.96 -6.16
N GLY A 81 7.71 1.84 -6.61
CA GLY A 81 7.97 3.14 -5.99
C GLY A 81 8.37 3.06 -4.52
N TRP A 82 9.03 1.98 -4.10
CA TRP A 82 9.45 1.66 -2.72
C TRP A 82 8.32 1.53 -1.71
N THR A 83 7.06 1.50 -2.16
CA THR A 83 5.91 1.40 -1.26
C THR A 83 4.68 0.84 -1.95
N VAL A 84 3.99 -0.08 -1.29
CA VAL A 84 2.72 -0.62 -1.79
C VAL A 84 1.67 0.47 -2.02
N THR A 85 1.74 1.56 -1.29
CA THR A 85 0.83 2.71 -1.45
C THR A 85 0.95 3.30 -2.85
N TYR A 86 2.16 3.41 -3.39
CA TYR A 86 2.34 3.92 -4.76
C TYR A 86 1.76 2.99 -5.84
N ALA A 87 1.94 1.69 -5.67
CA ALA A 87 1.29 0.71 -6.54
C ALA A 87 -0.25 0.82 -6.46
N ALA A 88 -0.79 0.97 -5.26
CA ALA A 88 -2.22 1.13 -5.03
C ALA A 88 -2.77 2.44 -5.65
N LEU A 89 -2.01 3.53 -5.64
CA LEU A 89 -2.39 4.79 -6.30
C LEU A 89 -2.49 4.64 -7.83
N GLN A 90 -1.57 3.90 -8.46
CA GLN A 90 -1.64 3.61 -9.90
C GLN A 90 -2.87 2.76 -10.24
N ILE A 91 -3.17 1.75 -9.41
CA ILE A 91 -4.37 0.92 -9.55
C ILE A 91 -5.63 1.77 -9.36
N ALA A 92 -5.68 2.63 -8.35
CA ALA A 92 -6.82 3.52 -8.10
C ALA A 92 -7.04 4.49 -9.28
N TYR A 93 -5.96 5.03 -9.84
CA TYR A 93 -6.03 5.88 -11.03
C TYR A 93 -6.64 5.14 -12.23
N TYR A 94 -6.14 3.93 -12.52
CA TYR A 94 -6.64 3.06 -13.61
C TYR A 94 -8.11 2.69 -13.43
N LEU A 95 -8.55 2.41 -12.21
CA LEU A 95 -9.93 2.11 -11.87
C LEU A 95 -10.88 3.33 -11.96
N GLY A 96 -10.34 4.52 -12.28
CA GLY A 96 -11.13 5.71 -12.52
C GLY A 96 -11.50 6.52 -11.27
N PHE A 97 -10.89 6.25 -10.11
CA PHE A 97 -11.14 7.05 -8.92
C PHE A 97 -10.64 8.49 -9.12
N THR A 98 -11.53 9.46 -8.92
CA THR A 98 -11.22 10.89 -9.05
C THR A 98 -10.69 11.49 -7.75
N GLN A 99 -11.00 10.86 -6.62
CA GLN A 99 -10.48 11.20 -5.30
C GLN A 99 -9.98 9.95 -4.59
N VAL A 100 -8.80 10.02 -4.02
CA VAL A 100 -8.26 8.98 -3.13
C VAL A 100 -8.02 9.59 -1.76
N VAL A 101 -8.55 8.96 -0.72
CA VAL A 101 -8.32 9.32 0.67
C VAL A 101 -7.44 8.25 1.30
N ILE A 102 -6.27 8.64 1.76
CA ILE A 102 -5.32 7.76 2.44
C ILE A 102 -5.55 7.84 3.94
N VAL A 103 -5.61 6.68 4.60
CA VAL A 103 -5.74 6.55 6.05
C VAL A 103 -4.75 5.51 6.55
N GLY A 104 -4.02 5.81 7.62
CA GLY A 104 -3.05 4.89 8.22
C GLY A 104 -1.68 4.92 7.54
N MET A 105 -1.33 6.01 6.87
CA MET A 105 0.01 6.25 6.35
C MET A 105 0.80 7.10 7.36
N ASP A 106 1.32 6.44 8.41
CA ASP A 106 2.04 7.14 9.48
C ASP A 106 3.33 7.79 8.98
N HIS A 107 4.01 7.16 8.04
CA HIS A 107 5.25 7.65 7.41
C HIS A 107 6.34 8.01 8.43
N ARG A 108 6.36 7.26 9.54
CA ARG A 108 7.36 7.32 10.61
C ARG A 108 7.69 5.91 11.02
N TYR A 109 8.98 5.60 11.02
CA TYR A 109 9.47 4.27 11.36
C TYR A 109 10.68 4.36 12.28
N THR A 110 10.73 3.44 13.22
CA THR A 110 11.91 3.23 14.08
C THR A 110 12.61 1.96 13.64
N TYR A 111 13.79 2.08 13.07
CA TYR A 111 14.59 0.95 12.61
C TYR A 111 16.09 1.28 12.71
N GLN A 112 16.92 0.24 12.57
CA GLN A 112 18.38 0.36 12.49
C GLN A 112 18.84 -0.12 11.11
N GLY A 113 20.02 0.33 10.67
CA GLY A 113 20.58 -0.03 9.37
C GLY A 113 20.17 0.91 8.25
N GLN A 114 20.36 0.49 7.03
CA GLN A 114 20.08 1.28 5.83
C GLN A 114 18.65 1.02 5.29
N PRO A 115 18.07 1.96 4.51
CA PRO A 115 16.86 1.68 3.74
C PRO A 115 17.01 0.42 2.89
N ASN A 116 15.92 -0.31 2.72
CA ASN A 116 15.84 -1.57 1.96
C ASN A 116 16.69 -2.74 2.52
N GLU A 117 17.25 -2.60 3.70
CA GLU A 117 17.95 -3.70 4.37
C GLU A 117 16.94 -4.64 5.02
N THR A 118 17.09 -5.96 4.76
CA THR A 118 16.19 -6.98 5.29
C THR A 118 16.63 -7.43 6.68
N HIS A 119 15.73 -7.42 7.63
CA HIS A 119 15.94 -7.87 9.01
C HIS A 119 14.91 -8.89 9.47
N LEU A 120 15.31 -9.73 10.42
CA LEU A 120 14.38 -10.48 11.25
C LEU A 120 13.99 -9.59 12.44
N LEU A 121 12.74 -9.16 12.50
CA LEU A 121 12.26 -8.36 13.63
C LEU A 121 12.06 -9.25 14.85
N LYS A 122 12.89 -9.04 15.86
CA LYS A 122 12.81 -9.73 17.15
C LYS A 122 11.86 -9.00 18.08
N GLY A 123 10.83 -9.68 18.58
CA GLY A 123 9.84 -9.09 19.49
C GLY A 123 8.62 -8.47 18.78
N GLU A 124 7.99 -7.52 19.45
CA GLU A 124 6.82 -6.81 18.92
C GLU A 124 7.21 -5.79 17.85
N ASP A 125 6.29 -5.52 16.95
CA ASP A 125 6.47 -4.54 15.88
C ASP A 125 6.07 -3.13 16.38
N PRO A 126 7.02 -2.19 16.52
CA PRO A 126 6.72 -0.84 16.99
C PRO A 126 6.20 0.08 15.89
N ASN A 127 6.23 -0.35 14.63
CA ASN A 127 6.02 0.50 13.46
C ASN A 127 4.64 0.34 12.84
N HIS A 128 3.88 -0.69 13.22
CA HIS A 128 2.61 -1.01 12.59
C HIS A 128 1.48 -1.11 13.61
N PHE A 129 0.25 -1.00 13.13
CA PHE A 129 -0.97 -0.97 13.97
C PHE A 129 -1.24 -2.27 14.75
N ALA A 130 -0.61 -3.38 14.39
CA ALA A 130 -0.73 -4.67 15.05
C ALA A 130 0.64 -5.13 15.55
N PRO A 131 0.80 -5.46 16.84
CA PRO A 131 2.11 -5.87 17.41
C PRO A 131 2.74 -7.07 16.71
N GLY A 132 1.93 -7.98 16.18
CA GLY A 132 2.37 -9.15 15.42
C GLY A 132 2.51 -8.90 13.90
N TYR A 133 2.54 -7.66 13.44
CA TYR A 133 2.56 -7.37 12.00
C TYR A 133 3.78 -7.99 11.32
N PHE A 134 4.98 -7.70 11.79
CA PHE A 134 6.23 -8.38 11.42
C PHE A 134 6.95 -9.04 12.60
N GLY A 135 6.33 -9.09 13.78
CA GLY A 135 6.92 -9.73 14.95
C GLY A 135 7.32 -11.18 14.67
N GLY A 136 8.60 -11.49 14.82
CA GLY A 136 9.17 -12.80 14.49
C GLY A 136 9.32 -13.09 12.99
N GLN A 137 9.14 -12.10 12.12
CA GLN A 137 9.19 -12.25 10.66
C GLN A 137 10.27 -11.34 10.04
N ARG A 138 10.62 -11.63 8.79
CA ARG A 138 11.51 -10.78 8.00
C ARG A 138 10.75 -9.57 7.48
N TRP A 139 11.40 -8.42 7.49
CA TRP A 139 10.89 -7.20 6.88
C TRP A 139 12.02 -6.37 6.30
N ASP A 140 11.71 -5.52 5.35
CA ASP A 140 12.65 -4.59 4.75
C ASP A 140 12.49 -3.21 5.37
N ASN A 141 13.60 -2.56 5.73
CA ASN A 141 13.58 -1.17 6.18
C ASN A 141 12.94 -0.27 5.12
N PRO A 142 12.03 0.63 5.50
CA PRO A 142 11.39 1.53 4.56
C PRO A 142 12.39 2.54 3.98
N ASP A 143 12.19 2.89 2.72
CA ASP A 143 12.91 3.97 2.05
C ASP A 143 11.96 5.16 1.88
N LEU A 144 11.94 6.02 2.91
CA LEU A 144 11.01 7.15 2.95
C LEU A 144 11.32 8.19 1.87
N ALA A 145 12.59 8.46 1.60
CA ALA A 145 13.00 9.47 0.63
C ALA A 145 12.51 9.11 -0.79
N HIS A 146 12.79 7.89 -1.24
CA HIS A 146 12.31 7.45 -2.55
C HIS A 146 10.79 7.22 -2.59
N SER A 147 10.17 6.85 -1.47
CA SER A 147 8.70 6.80 -1.36
C SER A 147 8.08 8.17 -1.57
N GLU A 148 8.67 9.24 -0.99
CA GLU A 148 8.20 10.62 -1.17
C GLU A 148 8.34 11.10 -2.61
N GLU A 149 9.44 10.78 -3.30
CA GLU A 149 9.60 11.06 -4.74
C GLU A 149 8.48 10.39 -5.55
N SER A 150 8.17 9.13 -5.25
CA SER A 150 7.08 8.40 -5.89
C SER A 150 5.72 9.05 -5.60
N TYR A 151 5.47 9.45 -4.36
CA TYR A 151 4.23 10.14 -3.98
C TYR A 151 4.10 11.50 -4.67
N GLN A 152 5.18 12.26 -4.81
CA GLN A 152 5.17 13.52 -5.56
C GLN A 152 4.79 13.30 -7.02
N LEU A 153 5.30 12.23 -7.64
CA LEU A 153 4.93 11.88 -9.00
C LEU A 153 3.45 11.48 -9.11
N ALA A 154 2.96 10.65 -8.18
CA ALA A 154 1.54 10.27 -8.14
C ALA A 154 0.65 11.51 -8.00
N ARG A 155 0.97 12.42 -7.07
CA ARG A 155 0.25 13.67 -6.88
C ARG A 155 0.18 14.49 -8.17
N LYS A 156 1.32 14.70 -8.83
CA LYS A 156 1.39 15.45 -10.10
C LYS A 156 0.51 14.85 -11.19
N VAL A 157 0.49 13.51 -11.32
CA VAL A 157 -0.32 12.82 -12.34
C VAL A 157 -1.81 12.96 -12.03
N PHE A 158 -2.22 12.78 -10.78
CA PHE A 158 -3.61 12.97 -10.37
C PHE A 158 -4.08 14.40 -10.58
N GLU A 159 -3.30 15.39 -10.13
CA GLU A 159 -3.64 16.83 -10.28
C GLU A 159 -3.71 17.24 -11.74
N ALA A 160 -2.82 16.74 -12.61
CA ALA A 160 -2.83 17.04 -14.04
C ALA A 160 -4.11 16.55 -14.75
N ASP A 161 -4.77 15.53 -14.20
CA ASP A 161 -6.02 14.96 -14.70
C ASP A 161 -7.27 15.44 -13.91
N GLY A 162 -7.12 16.50 -13.11
CA GLY A 162 -8.19 17.06 -12.29
C GLY A 162 -8.63 16.16 -11.13
N ARG A 163 -7.82 15.17 -10.76
CA ARG A 163 -8.06 14.25 -9.64
C ARG A 163 -7.25 14.67 -8.43
N ARG A 164 -7.54 14.12 -7.26
CA ARG A 164 -6.82 14.47 -6.04
C ARG A 164 -6.53 13.29 -5.13
N ILE A 165 -5.45 13.43 -4.37
CA ILE A 165 -5.06 12.51 -3.29
C ILE A 165 -5.04 13.31 -1.99
N ILE A 166 -5.74 12.83 -0.98
CA ILE A 166 -5.85 13.44 0.35
C ILE A 166 -5.23 12.47 1.36
N ASP A 167 -4.45 12.96 2.29
CA ASP A 167 -3.99 12.20 3.44
C ASP A 167 -4.77 12.60 4.68
N ALA A 168 -5.68 11.72 5.10
CA ALA A 168 -6.49 11.87 6.30
C ALA A 168 -5.94 11.05 7.48
N THR A 169 -4.66 10.68 7.46
CA THR A 169 -4.01 9.94 8.53
C THR A 169 -3.86 10.82 9.76
N LEU A 170 -4.42 10.39 10.89
CA LEU A 170 -4.29 11.09 12.17
C LEU A 170 -2.82 11.13 12.60
N GLY A 171 -2.24 12.33 12.65
CA GLY A 171 -0.84 12.53 13.03
C GLY A 171 0.18 11.97 12.02
N GLY A 172 -0.22 11.62 10.79
CA GLY A 172 0.69 11.16 9.75
C GLY A 172 1.77 12.17 9.38
N ALA A 173 3.00 11.70 9.12
CA ALA A 173 4.17 12.55 8.87
C ALA A 173 4.50 12.75 7.38
N CYS A 174 3.80 12.09 6.45
CA CYS A 174 4.06 12.27 5.03
C CYS A 174 3.82 13.73 4.60
N PRO A 175 4.81 14.41 4.00
CA PRO A 175 4.70 15.83 3.65
C PRO A 175 4.09 16.08 2.27
N VAL A 176 3.79 15.02 1.50
CA VAL A 176 3.53 15.15 0.07
C VAL A 176 2.08 15.48 -0.25
N PHE A 177 1.13 14.81 0.40
CA PHE A 177 -0.29 14.97 0.10
C PHE A 177 -0.95 16.06 0.95
N GLU A 178 -2.03 16.64 0.44
CA GLU A 178 -2.89 17.53 1.19
C GLU A 178 -3.42 16.82 2.45
N LYS A 179 -3.28 17.45 3.60
CA LYS A 179 -3.77 16.92 4.87
C LYS A 179 -5.19 17.42 5.11
N GLN A 180 -6.09 16.50 5.40
CA GLN A 180 -7.46 16.82 5.83
C GLN A 180 -7.84 15.99 7.05
N ASP A 181 -8.68 16.56 7.89
CA ASP A 181 -9.23 15.85 9.04
C ASP A 181 -10.13 14.70 8.55
N TYR A 182 -9.88 13.50 9.09
CA TYR A 182 -10.64 12.31 8.74
C TYR A 182 -12.16 12.50 8.87
N THR A 183 -12.61 13.20 9.93
CA THR A 183 -14.04 13.43 10.19
C THR A 183 -14.68 14.37 9.19
N GLN A 184 -13.90 15.24 8.55
CA GLN A 184 -14.40 16.22 7.58
C GLN A 184 -14.45 15.66 6.16
N VAL A 185 -13.54 14.76 5.81
CA VAL A 185 -13.44 14.20 4.45
C VAL A 185 -14.74 13.49 4.03
N PHE A 186 -15.43 12.84 4.97
CA PHE A 186 -16.62 12.03 4.70
C PHE A 186 -17.94 12.72 5.07
N GLN A 187 -17.92 13.99 5.54
CA GLN A 187 -19.15 14.73 5.87
C GLN A 187 -19.95 15.22 4.66
N ASN A 188 -19.30 15.34 3.49
CA ASN A 188 -19.93 15.87 2.28
C ASN A 188 -20.55 14.79 1.38
N ASP A 189 -20.44 13.52 1.75
CA ASP A 189 -20.92 12.36 0.97
C ASP A 189 -22.19 11.73 1.60
N LEU A 190 -22.77 12.37 2.63
CA LEU A 190 -24.04 12.02 3.29
C LEU A 190 -25.10 13.08 2.98
#